data_c0188098fe6b4fa83f85cdc807e2f326
#
_entry.id   c0188098fe6b4fa83f85cdc807e2f326
#
_cell.length_a   1.000
_cell.length_b   1.000
_cell.length_c   1.000
_cell.angle_alpha   90.00
_cell.angle_beta   90.00
_cell.angle_gamma   90.00
#
_symmetry.space_group_name_H-M   'P 1'
#
loop_
_entity.id
_entity.type
_entity.pdbx_description
1 polymer ?
#
loop_
_entity_poly.entity_id
_entity_poly.type
_entity_poly.pdbx_seq_one_letter_code
_entity_poly.pdbx_strand_id
1 'polypeptide(L)'
;MHSIQLALWMVATLVFVALVFDFMNGFHDAANSIATVVSTGVLKPQQAVVFAAAFNVIAYFIFHLKVAQTVGKGTIDPEIVDHYVVFGALVGAIGWNVITWYYGIPSSSSHALIGGLVGAALAKSGWSSLNVDGLLKTIAFIFISPLLGFILGSLFMLGVSWLYFRTAPSKVDRRFRRLQLLSAGLYSLGHGGNDAQKTIGIIWMLLIASGYASATADAPPAWVIGACYLSMGLGTLFGGWRIVRTMGQKITKLKPVGGFCAESGGAITLFVASFLGIPVSTTHTITGAIVGVGATQKLSAVRWGVAGNIVWAWVLTLPAAALFAAGGWWLGHQIF
;
A
#
# COMPACT_ATOMS: atom_id res chain seq x y z
N MET A 1 -11.04 29.05 16.64
CA MET A 1 -11.44 27.64 16.79
C MET A 1 -11.10 27.17 18.20
N HIS A 2 -12.11 26.88 19.03
CA HIS A 2 -11.88 26.18 20.29
C HIS A 2 -11.61 24.71 19.93
N SER A 3 -10.34 24.29 19.92
CA SER A 3 -10.00 22.89 19.89
C SER A 3 -10.55 22.27 21.18
N ILE A 4 -11.58 21.43 21.07
CA ILE A 4 -12.00 20.59 22.18
C ILE A 4 -10.81 19.63 22.40
N GLN A 5 -10.08 19.86 23.48
CA GLN A 5 -8.97 18.98 23.84
C GLN A 5 -9.58 17.63 24.21
N LEU A 6 -9.52 16.67 23.28
CA LEU A 6 -9.97 15.30 23.51
C LEU A 6 -9.20 14.71 24.70
N ALA A 7 -9.87 13.88 25.47
CA ALA A 7 -9.20 13.16 26.55
C ALA A 7 -8.03 12.32 25.98
N LEU A 8 -6.87 12.41 26.62
CA LEU A 8 -5.64 11.76 26.14
C LEU A 8 -5.83 10.26 25.87
N TRP A 9 -6.62 9.57 26.69
CA TRP A 9 -6.88 8.14 26.51
C TRP A 9 -7.64 7.83 25.21
N MET A 10 -8.55 8.71 24.76
CA MET A 10 -9.26 8.55 23.48
C MET A 10 -8.30 8.68 22.30
N VAL A 11 -7.46 9.72 22.33
CA VAL A 11 -6.43 9.92 21.29
C VAL A 11 -5.46 8.76 21.27
N ALA A 12 -4.99 8.30 22.42
CA ALA A 12 -4.09 7.14 22.54
C ALA A 12 -4.74 5.86 21.98
N THR A 13 -6.02 5.64 22.24
CA THR A 13 -6.78 4.49 21.70
C THR A 13 -6.86 4.57 20.18
N LEU A 14 -7.20 5.73 19.61
CA LEU A 14 -7.29 5.90 18.16
C LEU A 14 -5.92 5.78 17.46
N VAL A 15 -4.86 6.29 18.07
CA VAL A 15 -3.48 6.09 17.61
C VAL A 15 -3.15 4.59 17.61
N PHE A 16 -3.50 3.87 18.69
CA PHE A 16 -3.30 2.42 18.73
C PHE A 16 -4.07 1.70 17.63
N VAL A 17 -5.34 2.04 17.38
CA VAL A 17 -6.13 1.46 16.27
C VAL A 17 -5.52 1.80 14.91
N ALA A 18 -4.97 3.01 14.73
CA ALA A 18 -4.24 3.38 13.51
C ALA A 18 -2.96 2.55 13.33
N LEU A 19 -2.23 2.27 14.41
CA LEU A 19 -1.07 1.37 14.37
C LEU A 19 -1.49 -0.08 14.10
N VAL A 20 -2.63 -0.55 14.61
CA VAL A 20 -3.21 -1.85 14.25
C VAL A 20 -3.56 -1.89 12.76
N PHE A 21 -4.14 -0.83 12.21
CA PHE A 21 -4.34 -0.73 10.76
C PHE A 21 -3.02 -0.83 10.00
N ASP A 22 -1.98 -0.14 10.45
CA ASP A 22 -0.67 -0.16 9.79
C ASP A 22 0.02 -1.53 9.88
N PHE A 23 -0.12 -2.22 11.01
CA PHE A 23 0.25 -3.62 11.16
C PHE A 23 -0.52 -4.51 10.17
N MET A 24 -1.84 -4.33 10.06
CA MET A 24 -2.68 -5.05 9.09
C MET A 24 -2.29 -4.72 7.65
N ASN A 25 -1.91 -3.48 7.34
CA ASN A 25 -1.37 -3.08 6.06
C ASN A 25 -0.06 -3.84 5.76
N GLY A 26 0.91 -3.82 6.67
CA GLY A 26 2.15 -4.59 6.53
C GLY A 26 1.92 -6.09 6.36
N PHE A 27 0.97 -6.66 7.11
CA PHE A 27 0.58 -8.07 7.05
C PHE A 27 -0.14 -8.42 5.73
N HIS A 28 -1.15 -7.66 5.34
CA HIS A 28 -1.92 -7.84 4.11
C HIS A 28 -1.02 -7.68 2.87
N ASP A 29 -0.25 -6.60 2.84
CA ASP A 29 0.54 -6.16 1.71
C ASP A 29 1.98 -6.73 1.71
N ALA A 30 2.35 -7.56 2.70
CA ALA A 30 3.58 -8.36 2.65
C ALA A 30 3.72 -9.08 1.30
N ALA A 31 2.59 -9.54 0.73
CA ALA A 31 2.54 -10.21 -0.56
C ALA A 31 3.16 -9.38 -1.69
N ASN A 32 3.03 -8.06 -1.65
CA ASN A 32 3.57 -7.15 -2.66
C ASN A 32 5.09 -7.24 -2.74
N SER A 33 5.74 -7.36 -1.58
CA SER A 33 7.19 -7.44 -1.45
C SER A 33 7.76 -8.85 -1.61
N ILE A 34 6.98 -9.91 -1.26
CA ILE A 34 7.55 -11.26 -1.18
C ILE A 34 7.00 -12.26 -2.19
N ALA A 35 5.84 -12.01 -2.81
CA ALA A 35 5.19 -13.00 -3.68
C ALA A 35 6.09 -13.42 -4.85
N THR A 36 6.81 -12.49 -5.44
CA THR A 36 7.72 -12.73 -6.56
C THR A 36 8.94 -13.55 -6.13
N VAL A 37 9.65 -13.10 -5.08
CA VAL A 37 10.90 -13.72 -4.62
C VAL A 37 10.67 -15.11 -4.01
N VAL A 38 9.50 -15.34 -3.41
CA VAL A 38 9.08 -16.67 -2.90
C VAL A 38 8.65 -17.59 -4.05
N SER A 39 7.84 -17.08 -5.00
CA SER A 39 7.35 -17.91 -6.11
C SER A 39 8.45 -18.34 -7.08
N THR A 40 9.50 -17.54 -7.22
CA THR A 40 10.70 -17.88 -8.02
C THR A 40 11.68 -18.79 -7.27
N GLY A 41 11.47 -19.02 -5.96
CA GLY A 41 12.32 -19.83 -5.11
C GLY A 41 13.70 -19.21 -4.84
N VAL A 42 13.82 -17.87 -4.92
CA VAL A 42 15.06 -17.15 -4.60
C VAL A 42 15.25 -17.07 -3.09
N LEU A 43 14.18 -16.80 -2.33
CA LEU A 43 14.16 -16.86 -0.88
C LEU A 43 13.11 -17.86 -0.38
N LYS A 44 13.41 -18.51 0.75
CA LYS A 44 12.40 -19.27 1.50
C LYS A 44 11.39 -18.30 2.14
N PRO A 45 10.15 -18.74 2.39
CA PRO A 45 9.10 -17.86 2.93
C PRO A 45 9.52 -17.04 4.16
N GLN A 46 10.12 -17.69 5.17
CA GLN A 46 10.56 -17.02 6.39
C GLN A 46 11.69 -16.00 6.14
N GLN A 47 12.61 -16.32 5.22
CA GLN A 47 13.68 -15.40 4.84
C GLN A 47 13.11 -14.17 4.10
N ALA A 48 12.11 -14.40 3.25
CA ALA A 48 11.49 -13.33 2.47
C ALA A 48 10.76 -12.32 3.36
N VAL A 49 10.00 -12.75 4.38
CA VAL A 49 9.31 -11.81 5.28
C VAL A 49 10.28 -11.01 6.14
N VAL A 50 11.34 -11.63 6.66
CA VAL A 50 12.37 -10.92 7.43
C VAL A 50 13.10 -9.91 6.56
N PHE A 51 13.47 -10.32 5.34
CA PHE A 51 14.11 -9.46 4.36
C PHE A 51 13.23 -8.24 4.01
N ALA A 52 11.97 -8.47 3.63
CA ALA A 52 11.04 -7.41 3.28
C ALA A 52 10.74 -6.47 4.46
N ALA A 53 10.53 -7.01 5.66
CA ALA A 53 10.30 -6.24 6.87
C ALA A 53 11.47 -5.30 7.19
N ALA A 54 12.71 -5.81 7.08
CA ALA A 54 13.91 -5.00 7.28
C ALA A 54 13.96 -3.81 6.31
N PHE A 55 13.72 -4.05 5.00
CA PHE A 55 13.73 -2.97 4.01
C PHE A 55 12.53 -2.01 4.17
N ASN A 56 11.35 -2.48 4.59
CA ASN A 56 10.23 -1.61 4.93
C ASN A 56 10.59 -0.64 6.07
N VAL A 57 11.28 -1.11 7.12
CA VAL A 57 11.73 -0.26 8.24
C VAL A 57 12.87 0.68 7.81
N ILE A 58 13.84 0.20 7.01
CA ILE A 58 14.94 1.03 6.50
C ILE A 58 14.42 2.20 5.66
N ALA A 59 13.25 2.09 5.04
CA ALA A 59 12.61 3.17 4.28
C ALA A 59 12.41 4.46 5.12
N TYR A 60 12.29 4.35 6.45
CA TYR A 60 12.28 5.48 7.39
C TYR A 60 13.42 6.49 7.15
N PHE A 61 14.62 6.00 6.81
CA PHE A 61 15.81 6.83 6.65
C PHE A 61 15.97 7.43 5.24
N ILE A 62 15.14 7.02 4.28
CA ILE A 62 15.34 7.33 2.85
C ILE A 62 14.27 8.28 2.33
N PHE A 63 13.02 8.11 2.75
CA PHE A 63 11.89 8.82 2.16
C PHE A 63 11.51 10.06 2.96
N HIS A 64 11.24 11.15 2.24
CA HIS A 64 10.61 12.35 2.79
C HIS A 64 9.11 12.13 2.98
N LEU A 65 8.48 12.85 3.92
CA LEU A 65 7.08 12.66 4.34
C LEU A 65 6.03 13.31 3.41
N LYS A 66 6.31 13.43 2.13
CA LYS A 66 5.40 14.07 1.16
C LYS A 66 4.06 13.32 1.02
N VAL A 67 4.10 11.99 1.04
CA VAL A 67 2.86 11.17 0.96
C VAL A 67 2.03 11.37 2.22
N ALA A 68 2.65 11.44 3.41
CA ALA A 68 1.94 11.72 4.66
C ALA A 68 1.25 13.09 4.64
N GLN A 69 1.90 14.11 4.08
CA GLN A 69 1.30 15.43 3.89
C GLN A 69 0.09 15.38 2.96
N THR A 70 0.17 14.66 1.85
CA THR A 70 -0.94 14.52 0.90
C THR A 70 -2.13 13.80 1.52
N VAL A 71 -1.92 12.73 2.26
CA VAL A 71 -3.00 12.00 2.92
C VAL A 71 -3.60 12.83 4.06
N GLY A 72 -2.77 13.45 4.88
CA GLY A 72 -3.21 14.19 6.05
C GLY A 72 -3.90 15.53 5.76
N LYS A 73 -3.65 16.13 4.61
CA LYS A 73 -4.19 17.48 4.27
C LYS A 73 -4.87 17.55 2.90
N GLY A 74 -4.81 16.49 2.09
CA GLY A 74 -5.20 16.53 0.68
C GLY A 74 -6.38 15.65 0.27
N THR A 75 -6.96 14.84 1.16
CA THR A 75 -8.03 13.89 0.81
C THR A 75 -9.42 14.42 1.19
N ILE A 76 -9.55 14.94 2.38
CA ILE A 76 -10.77 15.52 2.94
C ILE A 76 -10.46 16.90 3.52
N ASP A 77 -11.50 17.70 3.76
CA ASP A 77 -11.34 18.99 4.42
C ASP A 77 -10.81 18.79 5.85
N PRO A 78 -9.66 19.37 6.21
CA PRO A 78 -9.10 19.24 7.55
C PRO A 78 -10.02 19.78 8.67
N GLU A 79 -10.93 20.71 8.35
CA GLU A 79 -11.82 21.32 9.34
C GLU A 79 -12.89 20.35 9.84
N ILE A 80 -13.24 19.33 9.03
CA ILE A 80 -14.25 18.35 9.44
C ILE A 80 -13.64 17.16 10.19
N VAL A 81 -12.32 17.08 10.27
CA VAL A 81 -11.65 15.94 10.90
C VAL A 81 -11.84 15.98 12.40
N ASP A 82 -12.43 14.92 12.93
CA ASP A 82 -12.52 14.64 14.36
C ASP A 82 -12.24 13.18 14.65
N HIS A 83 -12.36 12.79 15.90
CA HIS A 83 -12.14 11.43 16.34
C HIS A 83 -13.13 10.43 15.73
N TYR A 84 -14.37 10.83 15.43
CA TYR A 84 -15.37 9.96 14.79
C TYR A 84 -15.03 9.69 13.32
N VAL A 85 -14.57 10.71 12.61
CA VAL A 85 -14.12 10.56 11.21
C VAL A 85 -12.92 9.61 11.14
N VAL A 86 -11.93 9.78 12.02
CA VAL A 86 -10.77 8.90 12.07
C VAL A 86 -11.15 7.50 12.49
N PHE A 87 -12.00 7.34 13.51
CA PHE A 87 -12.51 6.04 13.92
C PHE A 87 -13.25 5.31 12.80
N GLY A 88 -14.21 5.97 12.15
CA GLY A 88 -14.95 5.43 11.03
C GLY A 88 -14.03 5.00 9.88
N ALA A 89 -13.07 5.86 9.50
CA ALA A 89 -12.10 5.57 8.46
C ALA A 89 -11.26 4.30 8.76
N LEU A 90 -10.78 4.17 9.99
CA LEU A 90 -10.01 3.00 10.43
C LEU A 90 -10.85 1.73 10.47
N VAL A 91 -12.09 1.80 10.97
CA VAL A 91 -13.04 0.67 10.95
C VAL A 91 -13.30 0.20 9.52
N GLY A 92 -13.53 1.14 8.59
CA GLY A 92 -13.72 0.83 7.18
C GLY A 92 -12.52 0.15 6.53
N ALA A 93 -11.34 0.70 6.76
CA ALA A 93 -10.09 0.19 6.20
C ALA A 93 -9.71 -1.19 6.78
N ILE A 94 -9.77 -1.36 8.10
CA ILE A 94 -9.48 -2.63 8.77
C ILE A 94 -10.48 -3.69 8.36
N GLY A 95 -11.79 -3.37 8.39
CA GLY A 95 -12.85 -4.30 8.02
C GLY A 95 -12.68 -4.83 6.60
N TRP A 96 -12.40 -3.95 5.63
CA TRP A 96 -12.16 -4.36 4.25
C TRP A 96 -10.86 -5.18 4.10
N ASN A 97 -9.79 -4.79 4.77
CA ASN A 97 -8.53 -5.54 4.75
C ASN A 97 -8.69 -6.95 5.34
N VAL A 98 -9.45 -7.12 6.42
CA VAL A 98 -9.74 -8.44 7.01
C VAL A 98 -10.51 -9.32 6.01
N ILE A 99 -11.55 -8.78 5.37
CA ILE A 99 -12.35 -9.50 4.38
C ILE A 99 -11.49 -9.96 3.22
N THR A 100 -10.74 -9.04 2.60
CA THR A 100 -9.93 -9.35 1.43
C THR A 100 -8.77 -10.29 1.76
N TRP A 101 -8.17 -10.16 2.92
CA TRP A 101 -7.18 -11.12 3.41
C TRP A 101 -7.78 -12.52 3.61
N TYR A 102 -8.96 -12.61 4.22
CA TYR A 102 -9.62 -13.88 4.46
C TYR A 102 -9.88 -14.66 3.17
N TYR A 103 -10.31 -13.98 2.12
CA TYR A 103 -10.53 -14.56 0.79
C TYR A 103 -9.26 -14.66 -0.07
N GLY A 104 -8.11 -14.10 0.37
CA GLY A 104 -6.85 -14.08 -0.36
C GLY A 104 -6.92 -13.23 -1.63
N ILE A 105 -7.68 -12.14 -1.57
CA ILE A 105 -7.89 -11.17 -2.66
C ILE A 105 -6.84 -10.07 -2.53
N PRO A 106 -5.97 -9.87 -3.54
CA PRO A 106 -4.99 -8.78 -3.53
C PRO A 106 -5.70 -7.43 -3.79
N SER A 107 -6.24 -6.85 -2.73
CA SER A 107 -6.80 -5.49 -2.73
C SER A 107 -5.73 -4.48 -2.27
N SER A 108 -6.08 -3.20 -2.26
CA SER A 108 -5.20 -2.14 -1.82
C SER A 108 -5.60 -1.62 -0.44
N SER A 109 -4.75 -1.83 0.56
CA SER A 109 -4.92 -1.26 1.91
C SER A 109 -4.96 0.26 1.88
N SER A 110 -4.20 0.88 0.93
CA SER A 110 -4.19 2.32 0.71
C SER A 110 -5.54 2.85 0.23
N HIS A 111 -6.15 2.16 -0.74
CA HIS A 111 -7.48 2.55 -1.24
C HIS A 111 -8.57 2.27 -0.21
N ALA A 112 -8.42 1.21 0.60
CA ALA A 112 -9.32 0.96 1.72
C ALA A 112 -9.27 2.11 2.73
N LEU A 113 -8.09 2.65 3.04
CA LEU A 113 -7.95 3.79 3.95
C LEU A 113 -8.54 5.08 3.36
N ILE A 114 -8.26 5.37 2.09
CA ILE A 114 -8.81 6.56 1.40
C ILE A 114 -10.32 6.44 1.26
N GLY A 115 -10.83 5.27 0.87
CA GLY A 115 -12.27 4.99 0.86
C GLY A 115 -12.90 5.16 2.24
N GLY A 116 -12.21 4.71 3.28
CA GLY A 116 -12.62 4.90 4.67
C GLY A 116 -12.72 6.37 5.05
N LEU A 117 -11.72 7.19 4.73
CA LEU A 117 -11.76 8.65 4.96
C LEU A 117 -12.92 9.31 4.22
N VAL A 118 -13.08 8.99 2.94
CA VAL A 118 -14.19 9.51 2.11
C VAL A 118 -15.54 9.12 2.70
N GLY A 119 -15.73 7.86 3.07
CA GLY A 119 -17.01 7.37 3.62
C GLY A 119 -17.38 8.02 4.95
N ALA A 120 -16.42 8.16 5.87
CA ALA A 120 -16.64 8.83 7.14
C ALA A 120 -16.90 10.33 6.98
N ALA A 121 -16.17 11.01 6.08
CA ALA A 121 -16.36 12.42 5.76
C ALA A 121 -17.75 12.68 5.13
N LEU A 122 -18.16 11.84 4.19
CA LEU A 122 -19.49 11.92 3.57
C LEU A 122 -20.62 11.72 4.59
N ALA A 123 -20.45 10.76 5.51
CA ALA A 123 -21.43 10.50 6.56
C ALA A 123 -21.57 11.69 7.52
N LYS A 124 -20.45 12.38 7.81
CA LYS A 124 -20.44 13.55 8.72
C LYS A 124 -20.98 14.81 8.06
N SER A 125 -20.48 15.17 6.87
CA SER A 125 -20.66 16.52 6.30
C SER A 125 -21.04 16.53 4.82
N GLY A 126 -21.30 15.36 4.23
CA GLY A 126 -21.70 15.27 2.83
C GLY A 126 -20.57 15.59 1.84
N TRP A 127 -20.94 15.88 0.59
CA TRP A 127 -20.00 16.04 -0.53
C TRP A 127 -19.05 17.23 -0.40
N SER A 128 -19.47 18.29 0.28
CA SER A 128 -18.64 19.50 0.49
C SER A 128 -17.40 19.25 1.34
N SER A 129 -17.36 18.12 2.06
CA SER A 129 -16.23 17.72 2.91
C SER A 129 -15.05 17.10 2.15
N LEU A 130 -15.22 16.86 0.84
CA LEU A 130 -14.21 16.18 0.04
C LEU A 130 -13.30 17.17 -0.68
N ASN A 131 -12.00 16.93 -0.62
CA ASN A 131 -11.03 17.62 -1.47
C ASN A 131 -11.01 16.95 -2.85
N VAL A 132 -11.79 17.51 -3.78
CA VAL A 132 -12.00 16.94 -5.11
C VAL A 132 -10.70 16.80 -5.89
N ASP A 133 -9.79 17.78 -5.83
CA ASP A 133 -8.50 17.74 -6.55
C ASP A 133 -7.59 16.63 -6.03
N GLY A 134 -7.50 16.47 -4.73
CA GLY A 134 -6.72 15.40 -4.12
C GLY A 134 -7.29 14.02 -4.41
N LEU A 135 -8.62 13.89 -4.37
CA LEU A 135 -9.32 12.66 -4.72
C LEU A 135 -9.15 12.29 -6.19
N LEU A 136 -9.30 13.24 -7.11
CA LEU A 136 -9.11 13.01 -8.55
C LEU A 136 -7.69 12.54 -8.86
N LYS A 137 -6.68 13.13 -8.22
CA LYS A 137 -5.29 12.66 -8.33
C LYS A 137 -5.16 11.21 -7.86
N THR A 138 -5.70 10.91 -6.69
CA THR A 138 -5.65 9.54 -6.14
C THR A 138 -6.36 8.54 -7.06
N ILE A 139 -7.56 8.86 -7.54
CA ILE A 139 -8.33 8.02 -8.46
C ILE A 139 -7.56 7.82 -9.78
N ALA A 140 -6.97 8.87 -10.34
CA ALA A 140 -6.15 8.75 -11.55
C ALA A 140 -4.98 7.76 -11.35
N PHE A 141 -4.32 7.81 -10.20
CA PHE A 141 -3.20 6.90 -9.90
C PHE A 141 -3.63 5.46 -9.57
N ILE A 142 -4.93 5.20 -9.30
CA ILE A 142 -5.48 3.83 -9.28
C ILE A 142 -5.26 3.13 -10.62
N PHE A 143 -5.40 3.88 -11.72
CA PHE A 143 -5.21 3.36 -13.08
C PHE A 143 -3.78 3.55 -13.58
N ILE A 144 -3.16 4.68 -13.28
CA ILE A 144 -1.80 5.02 -13.76
C ILE A 144 -0.75 4.09 -13.14
N SER A 145 -0.83 3.79 -11.84
CA SER A 145 0.22 3.01 -11.16
C SER A 145 0.33 1.56 -11.67
N PRO A 146 -0.76 0.79 -11.87
CA PRO A 146 -0.64 -0.54 -12.47
C PRO A 146 -0.23 -0.49 -13.94
N LEU A 147 -0.65 0.54 -14.69
CA LEU A 147 -0.23 0.73 -16.07
C LEU A 147 1.28 1.02 -16.17
N LEU A 148 1.81 1.89 -15.32
CA LEU A 148 3.26 2.14 -15.24
C LEU A 148 4.01 0.87 -14.84
N GLY A 149 3.53 0.15 -13.84
CA GLY A 149 4.07 -1.15 -13.47
C GLY A 149 4.11 -2.12 -14.65
N PHE A 150 3.00 -2.24 -15.37
CA PHE A 150 2.89 -3.09 -16.58
C PHE A 150 3.89 -2.68 -17.65
N ILE A 151 3.95 -1.40 -17.99
CA ILE A 151 4.85 -0.88 -19.04
C ILE A 151 6.31 -1.10 -18.63
N LEU A 152 6.71 -0.69 -17.42
CA LEU A 152 8.09 -0.81 -16.98
C LEU A 152 8.50 -2.28 -16.81
N GLY A 153 7.66 -3.12 -16.22
CA GLY A 153 7.91 -4.55 -16.10
C GLY A 153 8.11 -5.21 -17.47
N SER A 154 7.27 -4.85 -18.45
CA SER A 154 7.39 -5.31 -19.84
C SER A 154 8.68 -4.82 -20.49
N LEU A 155 9.01 -3.55 -20.36
CA LEU A 155 10.23 -2.97 -20.94
C LEU A 155 11.49 -3.60 -20.36
N PHE A 156 11.53 -3.79 -19.02
CA PHE A 156 12.64 -4.51 -18.39
C PHE A 156 12.75 -5.93 -18.91
N MET A 157 11.63 -6.66 -19.06
CA MET A 157 11.65 -8.03 -19.56
C MET A 157 12.13 -8.11 -21.00
N LEU A 158 11.68 -7.19 -21.87
CA LEU A 158 12.14 -7.09 -23.26
C LEU A 158 13.64 -6.76 -23.32
N GLY A 159 14.09 -5.75 -22.58
CA GLY A 159 15.49 -5.34 -22.54
C GLY A 159 16.42 -6.44 -22.06
N VAL A 160 16.03 -7.14 -20.98
CA VAL A 160 16.80 -8.28 -20.46
C VAL A 160 16.79 -9.44 -21.45
N SER A 161 15.66 -9.75 -22.08
CA SER A 161 15.56 -10.81 -23.08
C SER A 161 16.47 -10.54 -24.28
N TRP A 162 16.53 -9.30 -24.73
CA TRP A 162 17.42 -8.89 -25.81
C TRP A 162 18.90 -8.94 -25.41
N LEU A 163 19.25 -8.43 -24.22
CA LEU A 163 20.62 -8.39 -23.72
C LEU A 163 21.20 -9.80 -23.50
N TYR A 164 20.38 -10.73 -23.03
CA TYR A 164 20.78 -12.11 -22.70
C TYR A 164 20.38 -13.14 -23.78
N PHE A 165 19.97 -12.70 -24.97
CA PHE A 165 19.48 -13.57 -26.03
C PHE A 165 20.45 -14.72 -26.39
N ARG A 166 21.76 -14.46 -26.33
CA ARG A 166 22.81 -15.45 -26.64
C ARG A 166 23.41 -16.13 -25.39
N THR A 167 22.83 -15.90 -24.23
CA THR A 167 23.38 -16.42 -22.97
C THR A 167 22.65 -17.69 -22.55
N ALA A 168 23.41 -18.71 -22.13
CA ALA A 168 22.83 -19.97 -21.67
C ALA A 168 21.84 -19.75 -20.52
N PRO A 169 20.64 -20.38 -20.54
CA PRO A 169 19.58 -20.18 -19.54
C PRO A 169 20.03 -20.38 -18.09
N SER A 170 20.92 -21.34 -17.85
CA SER A 170 21.47 -21.61 -16.49
C SER A 170 22.33 -20.47 -15.96
N LYS A 171 23.08 -19.77 -16.82
CA LYS A 171 23.86 -18.58 -16.45
C LYS A 171 22.96 -17.40 -16.14
N VAL A 172 21.88 -17.22 -16.93
CA VAL A 172 20.85 -16.20 -16.72
C VAL A 172 20.18 -16.44 -15.36
N ASP A 173 19.68 -17.66 -15.10
CA ASP A 173 19.02 -18.00 -13.83
C ASP A 173 19.90 -17.69 -12.62
N ARG A 174 21.16 -18.18 -12.65
CA ARG A 174 22.12 -17.94 -11.54
C ARG A 174 22.37 -16.45 -11.29
N ARG A 175 22.48 -15.63 -12.33
CA ARG A 175 22.70 -14.19 -12.21
C ARG A 175 21.46 -13.49 -11.67
N PHE A 176 20.29 -13.80 -12.20
CA PHE A 176 19.06 -13.14 -11.82
C PHE A 176 18.54 -13.55 -10.45
N ARG A 177 18.91 -14.72 -9.92
CA ARG A 177 18.69 -15.05 -8.49
C ARG A 177 19.36 -14.04 -7.55
N ARG A 178 20.53 -13.51 -7.89
CA ARG A 178 21.22 -12.49 -7.10
C ARG A 178 20.64 -11.10 -7.34
N LEU A 179 20.38 -10.75 -8.60
CA LEU A 179 19.80 -9.46 -8.96
C LEU A 179 18.37 -9.30 -8.42
N GLN A 180 17.62 -10.38 -8.31
CA GLN A 180 16.28 -10.36 -7.75
C GLN A 180 16.29 -10.03 -6.25
N LEU A 181 17.33 -10.37 -5.50
CA LEU A 181 17.47 -9.89 -4.11
C LEU A 181 17.59 -8.37 -4.05
N LEU A 182 18.32 -7.77 -4.99
CA LEU A 182 18.44 -6.31 -5.06
C LEU A 182 17.09 -5.68 -5.42
N SER A 183 16.42 -6.16 -6.47
CA SER A 183 15.12 -5.60 -6.89
C SER A 183 14.04 -5.79 -5.82
N ALA A 184 13.99 -6.94 -5.14
CA ALA A 184 13.08 -7.19 -4.04
C ALA A 184 13.32 -6.24 -2.86
N GLY A 185 14.59 -5.97 -2.53
CA GLY A 185 14.96 -4.98 -1.51
C GLY A 185 14.52 -3.57 -1.90
N LEU A 186 14.80 -3.14 -3.13
CA LEU A 186 14.36 -1.83 -3.64
C LEU A 186 12.84 -1.72 -3.67
N TYR A 187 12.13 -2.79 -4.10
CA TYR A 187 10.67 -2.78 -4.07
C TYR A 187 10.13 -2.65 -2.65
N SER A 188 10.69 -3.42 -1.69
CA SER A 188 10.29 -3.33 -0.29
C SER A 188 10.58 -1.96 0.32
N LEU A 189 11.70 -1.32 -0.03
CA LEU A 189 11.98 0.08 0.34
C LEU A 189 10.88 1.03 -0.18
N GLY A 190 10.54 0.92 -1.46
CA GLY A 190 9.47 1.73 -2.07
C GLY A 190 8.10 1.47 -1.44
N HIS A 191 7.82 0.20 -1.09
CA HIS A 191 6.60 -0.21 -0.41
C HIS A 191 6.50 0.43 0.98
N GLY A 192 7.51 0.25 1.84
CA GLY A 192 7.55 0.89 3.16
C GLY A 192 7.48 2.41 3.07
N GLY A 193 8.26 3.00 2.15
CA GLY A 193 8.32 4.44 1.94
C GLY A 193 7.03 5.09 1.44
N ASN A 194 6.13 4.35 0.80
CA ASN A 194 4.83 4.86 0.38
C ASN A 194 3.73 4.52 1.39
N ASP A 195 3.67 3.29 1.86
CA ASP A 195 2.51 2.80 2.61
C ASP A 195 2.51 3.21 4.08
N ALA A 196 3.63 3.18 4.80
CA ALA A 196 3.69 3.66 6.19
C ALA A 196 3.31 5.14 6.31
N GLN A 197 3.65 5.95 5.28
CA GLN A 197 3.34 7.37 5.29
C GLN A 197 1.82 7.67 5.29
N LYS A 198 0.99 6.77 4.83
CA LYS A 198 -0.46 6.96 4.81
C LYS A 198 -1.02 6.92 6.22
N THR A 199 -0.58 5.97 7.04
CA THR A 199 -0.94 5.89 8.46
C THR A 199 -0.34 7.05 9.26
N ILE A 200 0.90 7.44 8.94
CA ILE A 200 1.51 8.65 9.53
C ILE A 200 0.62 9.86 9.29
N GLY A 201 0.10 10.04 8.06
CA GLY A 201 -0.81 11.14 7.71
C GLY A 201 -2.10 11.13 8.54
N ILE A 202 -2.70 9.95 8.74
CA ILE A 202 -3.92 9.79 9.56
C ILE A 202 -3.67 10.13 11.03
N ILE A 203 -2.60 9.61 11.62
CA ILE A 203 -2.26 9.92 13.02
C ILE A 203 -1.94 11.39 13.16
N TRP A 204 -1.21 11.97 12.22
CA TRP A 204 -0.89 13.40 12.26
C TRP A 204 -2.15 14.28 12.20
N MET A 205 -3.07 13.94 11.29
CA MET A 205 -4.37 14.61 11.18
C MET A 205 -5.18 14.51 12.48
N LEU A 206 -5.21 13.32 13.11
CA LEU A 206 -5.85 13.12 14.41
C LEU A 206 -5.23 13.98 15.51
N LEU A 207 -3.89 14.03 15.59
CA LEU A 207 -3.18 14.82 16.59
C LEU A 207 -3.42 16.33 16.41
N ILE A 208 -3.48 16.82 15.18
CA ILE A 208 -3.82 18.21 14.88
C ILE A 208 -5.27 18.50 15.32
N ALA A 209 -6.23 17.69 14.90
CA ALA A 209 -7.65 17.86 15.22
C ALA A 209 -7.92 17.80 16.73
N SER A 210 -7.12 17.03 17.47
CA SER A 210 -7.22 16.86 18.92
C SER A 210 -6.41 17.88 19.74
N GLY A 211 -5.69 18.80 19.08
CA GLY A 211 -4.87 19.83 19.74
C GLY A 211 -3.52 19.33 20.31
N TYR A 212 -3.09 18.12 19.99
CA TYR A 212 -1.81 17.55 20.42
C TYR A 212 -0.65 17.77 19.42
N ALA A 213 -0.94 18.31 18.24
CA ALA A 213 0.05 18.77 17.28
C ALA A 213 -0.39 20.09 16.65
N SER A 214 0.59 20.93 16.28
CA SER A 214 0.29 22.20 15.61
C SER A 214 -0.12 21.97 14.15
N ALA A 215 -1.17 22.65 13.71
CA ALA A 215 -1.58 22.67 12.30
C ALA A 215 -0.55 23.32 11.39
N THR A 216 0.31 24.21 11.96
CA THR A 216 1.41 24.89 11.25
C THR A 216 2.72 24.09 11.25
N ALA A 217 2.76 22.94 11.92
CA ALA A 217 3.96 22.10 11.91
C ALA A 217 4.25 21.58 10.50
N ASP A 218 5.52 21.59 10.11
CA ASP A 218 5.97 21.10 8.79
C ASP A 218 6.02 19.58 8.70
N ALA A 219 6.09 18.90 9.85
CA ALA A 219 6.19 17.44 9.93
C ALA A 219 5.48 16.87 11.17
N PRO A 220 5.00 15.62 11.11
CA PRO A 220 4.48 14.89 12.24
C PRO A 220 5.58 14.62 13.30
N PRO A 221 5.19 14.35 14.56
CA PRO A 221 6.15 13.99 15.60
C PRO A 221 6.99 12.75 15.21
N ALA A 222 8.28 12.75 15.55
CA ALA A 222 9.20 11.66 15.18
C ALA A 222 8.78 10.28 15.71
N TRP A 223 8.14 10.22 16.88
CA TRP A 223 7.63 8.97 17.45
C TRP A 223 6.51 8.36 16.58
N VAL A 224 5.66 9.19 15.95
CA VAL A 224 4.60 8.72 15.03
C VAL A 224 5.24 8.03 13.83
N ILE A 225 6.26 8.67 13.26
CA ILE A 225 6.98 8.15 12.09
C ILE A 225 7.59 6.78 12.43
N GLY A 226 8.36 6.73 13.53
CA GLY A 226 9.01 5.49 13.98
C GLY A 226 8.01 4.38 14.30
N ALA A 227 6.91 4.70 15.00
CA ALA A 227 5.88 3.74 15.36
C ALA A 227 5.20 3.11 14.12
N CYS A 228 4.89 3.92 13.09
CA CYS A 228 4.29 3.41 11.86
C CYS A 228 5.25 2.49 11.09
N TYR A 229 6.49 2.91 10.83
CA TYR A 229 7.45 2.04 10.13
C TYR A 229 7.70 0.73 10.89
N LEU A 230 7.75 0.76 12.23
CA LEU A 230 7.89 -0.44 13.05
C LEU A 230 6.64 -1.31 12.99
N SER A 231 5.45 -0.73 13.11
CA SER A 231 4.18 -1.45 13.06
C SER A 231 4.00 -2.17 11.71
N MET A 232 4.25 -1.46 10.61
CA MET A 232 4.22 -2.03 9.27
C MET A 232 5.26 -3.15 9.09
N GLY A 233 6.49 -2.94 9.57
CA GLY A 233 7.55 -3.96 9.54
C GLY A 233 7.16 -5.21 10.30
N LEU A 234 6.62 -5.05 11.51
CA LEU A 234 6.11 -6.16 12.32
C LEU A 234 4.99 -6.91 11.60
N GLY A 235 4.01 -6.21 11.00
CA GLY A 235 2.97 -6.82 10.18
C GLY A 235 3.54 -7.65 9.04
N THR A 236 4.55 -7.14 8.34
CA THR A 236 5.20 -7.83 7.23
C THR A 236 5.85 -9.16 7.65
N LEU A 237 6.36 -9.27 8.89
CA LEU A 237 6.96 -10.51 9.40
C LEU A 237 5.96 -11.69 9.45
N PHE A 238 4.67 -11.43 9.66
CA PHE A 238 3.64 -12.48 9.67
C PHE A 238 3.27 -12.97 8.27
N GLY A 239 3.37 -12.13 7.27
CA GLY A 239 3.13 -12.43 5.86
C GLY A 239 1.68 -12.75 5.51
N GLY A 240 1.13 -12.14 4.49
CA GLY A 240 -0.22 -12.42 3.97
C GLY A 240 -0.25 -13.65 3.06
N TRP A 241 0.02 -14.86 3.57
CA TRP A 241 0.27 -16.06 2.76
C TRP A 241 -0.82 -16.42 1.77
N ARG A 242 -2.10 -16.11 2.07
CA ARG A 242 -3.22 -16.34 1.14
C ARG A 242 -3.09 -15.45 -0.10
N ILE A 243 -2.71 -14.19 0.10
CA ILE A 243 -2.50 -13.20 -0.96
C ILE A 243 -1.20 -13.50 -1.71
N VAL A 244 -0.12 -13.86 -0.99
CA VAL A 244 1.16 -14.31 -1.58
C VAL A 244 0.93 -15.44 -2.58
N ARG A 245 0.11 -16.43 -2.22
CA ARG A 245 -0.24 -17.53 -3.12
C ARG A 245 -1.00 -17.05 -4.36
N THR A 246 -1.90 -16.11 -4.21
CA THR A 246 -2.65 -15.56 -5.35
C THR A 246 -1.74 -14.80 -6.30
N MET A 247 -0.92 -13.88 -5.80
CA MET A 247 -0.05 -13.03 -6.61
C MET A 247 1.14 -13.80 -7.21
N GLY A 248 1.77 -14.66 -6.41
CA GLY A 248 2.99 -15.36 -6.82
C GLY A 248 2.74 -16.59 -7.71
N GLN A 249 1.55 -17.19 -7.65
CA GLN A 249 1.29 -18.49 -8.32
C GLN A 249 0.09 -18.51 -9.25
N LYS A 250 -0.92 -17.63 -9.02
CA LYS A 250 -2.17 -17.70 -9.78
C LYS A 250 -2.22 -16.74 -10.98
N ILE A 251 -1.43 -15.68 -11.01
CA ILE A 251 -1.44 -14.69 -12.12
C ILE A 251 -0.61 -15.22 -13.29
N THR A 252 0.65 -15.51 -13.05
CA THR A 252 1.59 -16.08 -14.03
C THR A 252 2.72 -16.82 -13.33
N LYS A 253 3.40 -17.73 -14.04
CA LYS A 253 4.58 -18.42 -13.50
C LYS A 253 5.83 -17.60 -13.77
N LEU A 254 6.41 -17.01 -12.74
CA LEU A 254 7.65 -16.24 -12.85
C LEU A 254 8.89 -17.13 -12.67
N LYS A 255 9.93 -16.79 -13.43
CA LYS A 255 11.33 -17.20 -13.16
C LYS A 255 12.06 -16.04 -12.48
N PRO A 256 13.26 -16.24 -11.89
CA PRO A 256 14.03 -15.18 -11.24
C PRO A 256 14.21 -13.92 -12.11
N VAL A 257 14.46 -14.09 -13.41
CA VAL A 257 14.54 -12.96 -14.36
C VAL A 257 13.23 -12.16 -14.44
N GLY A 258 12.09 -12.84 -14.45
CA GLY A 258 10.78 -12.19 -14.48
C GLY A 258 10.45 -11.50 -13.15
N GLY A 259 10.81 -12.11 -12.02
CA GLY A 259 10.69 -11.51 -10.70
C GLY A 259 11.50 -10.22 -10.61
N PHE A 260 12.78 -10.26 -11.01
CA PHE A 260 13.64 -9.07 -11.09
C PHE A 260 13.02 -7.95 -11.93
N CYS A 261 12.49 -8.27 -13.12
CA CYS A 261 11.90 -7.27 -14.02
C CYS A 261 10.63 -6.65 -13.41
N ALA A 262 9.75 -7.46 -12.81
CA ALA A 262 8.52 -6.98 -12.18
C ALA A 262 8.81 -6.09 -10.97
N GLU A 263 9.70 -6.54 -10.08
CA GLU A 263 10.11 -5.79 -8.89
C GLU A 263 10.83 -4.48 -9.26
N SER A 264 11.71 -4.50 -10.28
CA SER A 264 12.41 -3.29 -10.74
C SER A 264 11.44 -2.26 -11.31
N GLY A 265 10.51 -2.68 -12.18
CA GLY A 265 9.48 -1.78 -12.73
C GLY A 265 8.56 -1.22 -11.64
N GLY A 266 8.15 -2.08 -10.71
CA GLY A 266 7.36 -1.67 -9.54
C GLY A 266 8.11 -0.70 -8.64
N ALA A 267 9.37 -0.99 -8.30
CA ALA A 267 10.20 -0.14 -7.44
C ALA A 267 10.34 1.28 -8.02
N ILE A 268 10.68 1.41 -9.30
CA ILE A 268 10.78 2.72 -9.96
C ILE A 268 9.47 3.49 -9.85
N THR A 269 8.33 2.83 -10.11
CA THR A 269 7.01 3.46 -9.99
C THR A 269 6.77 3.96 -8.57
N LEU A 270 7.08 3.16 -7.54
CA LEU A 270 6.88 3.54 -6.14
C LEU A 270 7.81 4.67 -5.71
N PHE A 271 9.09 4.65 -6.11
CA PHE A 271 10.03 5.72 -5.79
C PHE A 271 9.57 7.04 -6.40
N VAL A 272 9.21 7.06 -7.69
CA VAL A 272 8.71 8.26 -8.37
C VAL A 272 7.45 8.78 -7.68
N ALA A 273 6.49 7.92 -7.39
CA ALA A 273 5.26 8.30 -6.70
C ALA A 273 5.54 8.89 -5.31
N SER A 274 6.41 8.26 -4.52
CA SER A 274 6.77 8.73 -3.17
C SER A 274 7.50 10.07 -3.20
N PHE A 275 8.42 10.28 -4.14
CA PHE A 275 9.10 11.57 -4.31
C PHE A 275 8.17 12.70 -4.75
N LEU A 276 7.14 12.37 -5.53
CA LEU A 276 6.08 13.31 -5.94
C LEU A 276 5.01 13.51 -4.86
N GLY A 277 5.06 12.75 -3.76
CA GLY A 277 4.05 12.80 -2.69
C GLY A 277 2.71 12.20 -3.08
N ILE A 278 2.68 11.27 -4.01
CA ILE A 278 1.46 10.65 -4.50
C ILE A 278 1.20 9.34 -3.78
N PRO A 279 0.09 9.21 -3.03
CA PRO A 279 -0.30 7.94 -2.44
C PRO A 279 -0.78 6.97 -3.53
N VAL A 280 0.03 5.96 -3.82
CA VAL A 280 -0.30 4.92 -4.82
C VAL A 280 -0.61 3.58 -4.15
N SER A 281 -1.21 2.68 -4.90
CA SER A 281 -1.37 1.29 -4.50
C SER A 281 -0.15 0.48 -4.91
N THR A 282 0.59 0.01 -3.92
CA THR A 282 1.71 -0.89 -4.11
C THR A 282 1.26 -2.23 -4.69
N THR A 283 0.08 -2.75 -4.25
CA THR A 283 -0.55 -3.97 -4.79
C THR A 283 -0.86 -3.85 -6.29
N HIS A 284 -1.46 -2.72 -6.71
CA HIS A 284 -1.78 -2.50 -8.12
C HIS A 284 -0.52 -2.41 -8.97
N THR A 285 0.47 -1.68 -8.48
CA THR A 285 1.75 -1.48 -9.17
C THR A 285 2.46 -2.80 -9.46
N ILE A 286 2.66 -3.65 -8.43
CA ILE A 286 3.36 -4.93 -8.61
C ILE A 286 2.53 -5.92 -9.40
N THR A 287 1.20 -5.93 -9.23
CA THR A 287 0.32 -6.79 -10.03
C THR A 287 0.41 -6.42 -11.50
N GLY A 288 0.35 -5.13 -11.83
CA GLY A 288 0.56 -4.65 -13.20
C GLY A 288 1.90 -5.10 -13.77
N ALA A 289 2.98 -4.96 -12.99
CA ALA A 289 4.33 -5.37 -13.40
C ALA A 289 4.43 -6.89 -13.64
N ILE A 290 3.82 -7.72 -12.78
CA ILE A 290 3.76 -9.19 -12.93
C ILE A 290 3.01 -9.56 -14.21
N VAL A 291 1.86 -8.91 -14.47
CA VAL A 291 1.07 -9.13 -15.69
C VAL A 291 1.87 -8.72 -16.93
N GLY A 292 2.54 -7.56 -16.89
CA GLY A 292 3.37 -7.05 -17.98
C GLY A 292 4.51 -8.00 -18.33
N VAL A 293 5.24 -8.48 -17.35
CA VAL A 293 6.30 -9.49 -17.53
C VAL A 293 5.74 -10.78 -18.13
N GLY A 294 4.59 -11.26 -17.61
CA GLY A 294 3.95 -12.47 -18.15
C GLY A 294 3.49 -12.30 -19.59
N ALA A 295 2.84 -11.20 -19.92
CA ALA A 295 2.33 -10.90 -21.26
C ALA A 295 3.45 -10.76 -22.30
N THR A 296 4.61 -10.24 -21.91
CA THR A 296 5.78 -10.12 -22.77
C THR A 296 6.34 -11.49 -23.19
N GLN A 297 6.27 -12.49 -22.33
CA GLN A 297 6.70 -13.85 -22.67
C GLN A 297 5.71 -14.52 -23.63
N LYS A 298 4.43 -14.52 -23.27
CA LYS A 298 3.31 -15.00 -24.09
C LYS A 298 2.00 -14.50 -23.47
N LEU A 299 1.08 -13.94 -24.26
CA LEU A 299 -0.22 -13.48 -23.77
C LEU A 299 -1.00 -14.57 -23.00
N SER A 300 -0.90 -15.82 -23.45
CA SER A 300 -1.52 -16.98 -22.78
C SER A 300 -0.79 -17.43 -21.49
N ALA A 301 0.38 -16.87 -21.16
CA ALA A 301 1.04 -17.16 -19.89
C ALA A 301 0.38 -16.44 -18.70
N VAL A 302 -0.40 -15.38 -18.98
CA VAL A 302 -1.19 -14.67 -17.99
C VAL A 302 -2.57 -15.30 -17.87
N ARG A 303 -2.99 -15.60 -16.65
CA ARG A 303 -4.35 -16.06 -16.35
C ARG A 303 -5.28 -14.86 -16.23
N TRP A 304 -5.77 -14.37 -17.37
CA TRP A 304 -6.57 -13.15 -17.49
C TRP A 304 -7.84 -13.16 -16.63
N GLY A 305 -8.46 -14.32 -16.39
CA GLY A 305 -9.59 -14.43 -15.46
C GLY A 305 -9.21 -14.08 -14.03
N VAL A 306 -8.02 -14.48 -13.57
CA VAL A 306 -7.51 -14.09 -12.24
C VAL A 306 -7.19 -12.60 -12.20
N ALA A 307 -6.51 -12.09 -13.24
CA ALA A 307 -6.19 -10.66 -13.34
C ALA A 307 -7.48 -9.81 -13.35
N GLY A 308 -8.51 -10.22 -14.09
CA GLY A 308 -9.80 -9.54 -14.13
C GLY A 308 -10.50 -9.51 -12.76
N ASN A 309 -10.50 -10.63 -12.03
CA ASN A 309 -11.07 -10.68 -10.67
C ASN A 309 -10.32 -9.74 -9.70
N ILE A 310 -9.02 -9.59 -9.86
CA ILE A 310 -8.21 -8.66 -9.07
C ILE A 310 -8.60 -7.21 -9.40
N VAL A 311 -8.77 -6.88 -10.69
CA VAL A 311 -9.21 -5.53 -11.11
C VAL A 311 -10.61 -5.21 -10.56
N TRP A 312 -11.54 -6.17 -10.58
CA TRP A 312 -12.84 -5.99 -9.93
C TRP A 312 -12.74 -5.72 -8.43
N ALA A 313 -11.87 -6.44 -7.73
CA ALA A 313 -11.60 -6.16 -6.31
C ALA A 313 -11.07 -4.74 -6.08
N TRP A 314 -10.25 -4.22 -6.99
CA TRP A 314 -9.75 -2.84 -6.90
C TRP A 314 -10.87 -1.81 -7.02
N VAL A 315 -11.78 -1.99 -7.97
CA VAL A 315 -12.94 -1.10 -8.16
C VAL A 315 -13.85 -1.11 -6.94
N LEU A 316 -14.05 -2.30 -6.33
CA LEU A 316 -14.94 -2.45 -5.18
C LEU A 316 -14.32 -1.95 -3.87
N THR A 317 -12.99 -1.83 -3.77
CA THR A 317 -12.29 -1.48 -2.53
C THR A 317 -12.72 -0.12 -1.98
N LEU A 318 -12.71 0.93 -2.81
CA LEU A 318 -13.09 2.27 -2.37
C LEU A 318 -14.54 2.34 -1.86
N PRO A 319 -15.57 1.92 -2.64
CA PRO A 319 -16.95 2.02 -2.19
C PRO A 319 -17.25 1.10 -0.99
N ALA A 320 -16.68 -0.10 -0.95
CA ALA A 320 -16.90 -1.01 0.17
C ALA A 320 -16.30 -0.46 1.47
N ALA A 321 -15.05 -0.01 1.44
CA ALA A 321 -14.42 0.60 2.62
C ALA A 321 -15.16 1.88 3.06
N ALA A 322 -15.68 2.68 2.10
CA ALA A 322 -16.48 3.86 2.40
C ALA A 322 -17.80 3.52 3.12
N LEU A 323 -18.50 2.47 2.69
CA LEU A 323 -19.72 2.00 3.34
C LEU A 323 -19.46 1.52 4.77
N PHE A 324 -18.42 0.71 4.98
CA PHE A 324 -18.04 0.28 6.32
C PHE A 324 -17.63 1.45 7.21
N ALA A 325 -16.95 2.47 6.65
CA ALA A 325 -16.53 3.64 7.38
C ALA A 325 -17.71 4.55 7.76
N ALA A 326 -18.68 4.73 6.87
CA ALA A 326 -19.91 5.47 7.18
C ALA A 326 -20.68 4.79 8.34
N GLY A 327 -20.80 3.46 8.30
CA GLY A 327 -21.36 2.68 9.40
C GLY A 327 -20.55 2.81 10.70
N GLY A 328 -19.22 2.77 10.61
CA GLY A 328 -18.31 2.98 11.73
C GLY A 328 -18.43 4.37 12.35
N TRP A 329 -18.52 5.42 11.53
CA TRP A 329 -18.75 6.79 11.98
C TRP A 329 -20.08 6.91 12.73
N TRP A 330 -21.15 6.37 12.17
CA TRP A 330 -22.47 6.38 12.81
C TRP A 330 -22.45 5.63 14.15
N LEU A 331 -21.84 4.45 14.22
CA LEU A 331 -21.68 3.67 15.45
C LEU A 331 -20.85 4.45 16.50
N GLY A 332 -19.74 5.06 16.09
CA GLY A 332 -18.94 5.91 16.97
C GLY A 332 -19.75 7.01 17.62
N HIS A 333 -20.63 7.65 16.87
CA HIS A 333 -21.54 8.70 17.38
C HIS A 333 -22.61 8.19 18.35
N GLN A 334 -22.90 6.89 18.39
CA GLN A 334 -23.85 6.32 19.34
C GLN A 334 -23.17 5.81 20.63
N ILE A 335 -21.85 5.53 20.57
CA ILE A 335 -21.11 4.93 21.67
C ILE A 335 -20.36 5.99 22.49
N PHE A 336 -19.87 7.04 21.86
CA PHE A 336 -19.05 8.11 22.43
C PHE A 336 -19.77 9.47 22.36
#